data_fe014ac2c5fe75559a0b119d86171f50
#
_entry.id   fe014ac2c5fe75559a0b119d86171f50
#
_cell.length_a   1.000
_cell.length_b   1.000
_cell.length_c   1.000
_cell.angle_alpha   90.00
_cell.angle_beta   90.00
_cell.angle_gamma   90.00
#
_symmetry.space_group_name_H-M   'P 1'
#
loop_
_entity.id
_entity.type
_entity.pdbx_description
1 polymer ?
#
loop_
_entity_poly.entity_id
_entity_poly.type
_entity_poly.pdbx_seq_one_letter_code
_entity_poly.pdbx_strand_id
1 'polypeptide(L)'
;MDEPGWQERKIDAGGVTLHAMEQGEGPLVLMIHGFPGLGYSWRHQMAPLAAAGFRAVAIDSLGYGGSDRPAAQHCYTADRMNAYLLALLDAYGADRAFIIGQDFGAQYAWNMAVRSPERVRGLIATIPYDYDMAGRAMLGSAQRLPPGAPVPLEAASPDYRPTDRFAAMARDHFLHLHYFQTIGPAEEELAGRSAEFLQRLFHALSAQGDLWAWKAVSSQGNGYLDALPDAPPLPWPWLSEQEFAAFVKGYDHPDPARRFIGGLNSYRTADANWEIGHAWADADVTVPTLFVYGARDPSFGFFPEWEERLRRRVPGLSDIVPIEGAGHFVQQEQPGAFNAAIIPFLRALP
;
A
#
# COMPACT_ATOMS: atom_id res chain seq x y z
N MET A 1 20.00 -7.31 22.83
CA MET A 1 19.32 -6.80 21.61
C MET A 1 20.03 -5.50 21.30
N ASP A 2 20.69 -5.44 20.16
CA ASP A 2 21.23 -4.17 19.69
C ASP A 2 20.05 -3.21 19.50
N GLU A 3 20.19 -1.95 19.95
CA GLU A 3 19.17 -0.94 19.73
C GLU A 3 18.94 -0.81 18.22
N PRO A 4 17.68 -0.62 17.77
CA PRO A 4 17.42 -0.35 16.38
C PRO A 4 18.24 0.86 15.95
N GLY A 5 18.96 0.76 14.84
CA GLY A 5 19.85 1.82 14.37
C GLY A 5 19.13 3.07 13.87
N TRP A 6 17.78 3.17 14.04
CA TRP A 6 16.95 4.32 13.69
C TRP A 6 16.42 5.05 14.92
N GLN A 7 16.02 6.31 14.70
CA GLN A 7 15.33 7.13 15.69
C GLN A 7 13.82 7.17 15.37
N GLU A 8 12.99 7.19 16.40
CA GLU A 8 11.54 7.37 16.25
C GLU A 8 11.16 8.83 16.50
N ARG A 9 10.25 9.35 15.69
CA ARG A 9 9.75 10.72 15.78
C ARG A 9 8.24 10.78 15.56
N LYS A 10 7.63 11.80 16.18
CA LYS A 10 6.26 12.23 15.88
C LYS A 10 6.33 13.57 15.18
N ILE A 11 5.67 13.69 14.04
CA ILE A 11 5.80 14.83 13.14
C ILE A 11 4.39 15.34 12.85
N ASP A 12 4.18 16.64 13.02
CA ASP A 12 2.97 17.31 12.54
C ASP A 12 2.99 17.35 11.02
N ALA A 13 2.02 16.70 10.41
CA ALA A 13 1.85 16.60 8.97
C ALA A 13 0.56 17.33 8.53
N GLY A 14 0.45 18.62 8.87
CA GLY A 14 -0.70 19.45 8.48
C GLY A 14 -1.97 19.18 9.29
N GLY A 15 -1.82 19.08 10.60
CA GLY A 15 -2.91 18.90 11.57
C GLY A 15 -3.21 17.46 11.94
N VAL A 16 -2.40 16.52 11.48
CA VAL A 16 -2.33 15.14 11.97
C VAL A 16 -0.90 14.82 12.39
N THR A 17 -0.74 13.96 13.38
CA THR A 17 0.57 13.47 13.80
C THR A 17 0.89 12.17 13.09
N LEU A 18 2.00 12.14 12.36
CA LEU A 18 2.56 10.91 11.80
C LEU A 18 3.76 10.45 12.63
N HIS A 19 3.82 9.16 12.88
CA HIS A 19 4.99 8.50 13.45
C HIS A 19 5.96 8.12 12.33
N ALA A 20 7.25 8.34 12.55
CA ALA A 20 8.31 8.03 11.60
C ALA A 20 9.50 7.38 12.30
N MET A 21 10.10 6.40 11.65
CA MET A 21 11.43 5.88 11.94
C MET A 21 12.40 6.51 10.94
N GLU A 22 13.54 7.04 11.40
CA GLU A 22 14.51 7.68 10.53
C GLU A 22 15.93 7.23 10.81
N GLN A 23 16.75 7.12 9.75
CA GLN A 23 18.16 6.75 9.84
C GLN A 23 18.97 7.40 8.70
N GLY A 24 20.18 7.81 9.01
CA GLY A 24 21.10 8.41 8.04
C GLY A 24 20.86 9.89 7.78
N GLU A 25 21.65 10.42 6.87
CA GLU A 25 21.65 11.82 6.44
C GLU A 25 21.73 11.89 4.91
N GLY A 26 21.38 13.04 4.32
CA GLY A 26 21.43 13.25 2.87
C GLY A 26 20.03 13.42 2.24
N PRO A 27 19.87 13.14 0.94
CA PRO A 27 18.60 13.25 0.26
C PRO A 27 17.53 12.35 0.90
N LEU A 28 16.32 12.90 1.10
CA LEU A 28 15.24 12.21 1.76
C LEU A 28 14.68 11.07 0.89
N VAL A 29 14.57 9.87 1.47
CA VAL A 29 13.84 8.72 0.94
C VAL A 29 12.67 8.43 1.87
N LEU A 30 11.47 8.76 1.44
CA LEU A 30 10.24 8.50 2.17
C LEU A 30 9.66 7.15 1.76
N MET A 31 9.49 6.25 2.73
CA MET A 31 8.96 4.91 2.53
C MET A 31 7.57 4.79 3.16
N ILE A 32 6.59 4.38 2.36
CA ILE A 32 5.17 4.36 2.71
C ILE A 32 4.66 2.92 2.58
N HIS A 33 4.19 2.35 3.67
CA HIS A 33 3.61 1.00 3.70
C HIS A 33 2.14 1.00 3.28
N GLY A 34 1.61 -0.19 3.03
CA GLY A 34 0.18 -0.43 2.85
C GLY A 34 -0.42 -1.27 3.98
N PHE A 35 -1.51 -1.99 3.68
CA PHE A 35 -2.21 -2.84 4.64
C PHE A 35 -1.85 -4.33 4.42
N PRO A 36 -1.51 -5.09 5.47
CA PRO A 36 -1.46 -4.72 6.89
C PRO A 36 -0.05 -4.33 7.39
N GLY A 37 0.70 -3.56 6.61
CA GLY A 37 2.03 -3.09 6.98
C GLY A 37 2.04 -2.00 8.06
N LEU A 38 3.25 -1.60 8.43
CA LEU A 38 3.61 -0.49 9.31
C LEU A 38 4.90 0.14 8.78
N GLY A 39 5.36 1.27 9.31
CA GLY A 39 6.71 1.77 9.03
C GLY A 39 7.78 0.70 9.26
N TYR A 40 7.57 -0.18 10.23
CA TYR A 40 8.42 -1.34 10.52
C TYR A 40 8.57 -2.34 9.36
N SER A 41 7.68 -2.32 8.38
CA SER A 41 7.83 -3.12 7.14
C SER A 41 9.09 -2.78 6.36
N TRP A 42 9.66 -1.60 6.58
CA TRP A 42 10.86 -1.09 5.93
C TRP A 42 12.15 -1.27 6.74
N ARG A 43 12.11 -2.03 7.85
CA ARG A 43 13.25 -2.23 8.75
C ARG A 43 14.54 -2.68 8.06
N HIS A 44 14.42 -3.48 7.00
CA HIS A 44 15.55 -3.99 6.23
C HIS A 44 16.10 -3.02 5.17
N GLN A 45 15.42 -1.91 4.92
CA GLN A 45 15.85 -0.86 4.00
C GLN A 45 16.54 0.30 4.72
N MET A 46 16.27 0.48 6.02
CA MET A 46 16.77 1.63 6.79
C MET A 46 18.30 1.74 6.75
N ALA A 47 19.01 0.75 7.26
CA ALA A 47 20.47 0.77 7.32
C ALA A 47 21.14 0.75 5.93
N PRO A 48 20.71 -0.04 4.93
CA PRO A 48 21.27 0.01 3.59
C PRO A 48 21.12 1.37 2.89
N LEU A 49 19.97 2.04 3.04
CA LEU A 49 19.76 3.37 2.47
C LEU A 49 20.63 4.41 3.18
N ALA A 50 20.72 4.35 4.52
CA ALA A 50 21.60 5.24 5.28
C ALA A 50 23.08 5.06 4.88
N ALA A 51 23.53 3.82 4.74
CA ALA A 51 24.90 3.50 4.27
C ALA A 51 25.12 3.92 2.80
N ALA A 52 24.05 4.04 2.02
CA ALA A 52 24.09 4.54 0.64
C ALA A 52 24.15 6.09 0.54
N GLY A 53 24.05 6.80 1.68
CA GLY A 53 24.12 8.27 1.77
C GLY A 53 22.75 8.95 1.68
N PHE A 54 21.66 8.25 2.05
CA PHE A 54 20.32 8.80 2.08
C PHE A 54 19.82 8.96 3.52
N ARG A 55 18.92 9.91 3.73
CA ARG A 55 18.07 9.97 4.91
C ARG A 55 16.85 9.10 4.68
N ALA A 56 16.90 7.89 5.21
CA ALA A 56 15.80 6.93 5.15
C ALA A 56 14.73 7.28 6.19
N VAL A 57 13.48 7.45 5.74
CA VAL A 57 12.33 7.74 6.60
C VAL A 57 11.20 6.77 6.26
N ALA A 58 10.82 5.95 7.22
CA ALA A 58 9.69 5.03 7.12
C ALA A 58 8.58 5.51 8.05
N ILE A 59 7.40 5.77 7.52
CA ILE A 59 6.27 6.27 8.32
C ILE A 59 5.28 5.18 8.66
N ASP A 60 4.64 5.29 9.82
CA ASP A 60 3.32 4.73 10.02
C ASP A 60 2.32 5.67 9.34
N SER A 61 1.61 5.17 8.34
CA SER A 61 0.56 5.93 7.65
C SER A 61 -0.56 6.32 8.62
N LEU A 62 -1.37 7.31 8.26
CA LEU A 62 -2.52 7.71 9.09
C LEU A 62 -3.41 6.50 9.40
N GLY A 63 -3.77 6.32 10.66
CA GLY A 63 -4.58 5.17 11.11
C GLY A 63 -3.78 3.95 11.53
N TYR A 64 -2.44 4.01 11.52
CA TYR A 64 -1.56 2.89 11.83
C TYR A 64 -0.52 3.24 12.91
N GLY A 65 -0.02 2.23 13.57
CA GLY A 65 1.13 2.32 14.47
C GLY A 65 1.05 3.45 15.48
N GLY A 66 2.09 4.26 15.53
CA GLY A 66 2.20 5.44 16.39
C GLY A 66 1.56 6.71 15.85
N SER A 67 0.97 6.68 14.64
CA SER A 67 0.29 7.81 14.01
C SER A 67 -1.13 8.02 14.53
N ASP A 68 -1.69 9.21 14.30
CA ASP A 68 -3.08 9.50 14.62
C ASP A 68 -4.03 8.54 13.90
N ARG A 69 -5.16 8.20 14.56
CA ARG A 69 -6.17 7.27 14.05
C ARG A 69 -7.56 7.92 14.06
N PRO A 70 -7.82 8.96 13.24
CA PRO A 70 -9.13 9.60 13.18
C PRO A 70 -10.21 8.63 12.72
N ALA A 71 -11.42 8.71 13.31
CA ALA A 71 -12.54 7.86 12.93
C ALA A 71 -13.15 8.26 11.58
N ALA A 72 -13.04 9.52 11.20
CA ALA A 72 -13.68 10.07 10.02
C ALA A 72 -13.02 9.58 8.72
N GLN A 73 -13.77 8.91 7.87
CA GLN A 73 -13.29 8.33 6.60
C GLN A 73 -12.66 9.37 5.68
N HIS A 74 -13.21 10.57 5.60
CA HIS A 74 -12.69 11.63 4.73
C HIS A 74 -11.23 12.01 5.02
N CYS A 75 -10.71 11.70 6.21
CA CYS A 75 -9.28 11.91 6.52
C CYS A 75 -8.34 11.00 5.71
N TYR A 76 -8.85 9.92 5.13
CA TYR A 76 -8.08 8.91 4.41
C TYR A 76 -8.20 9.00 2.89
N THR A 77 -8.86 10.03 2.37
CA THR A 77 -8.99 10.25 0.93
C THR A 77 -7.65 10.59 0.28
N ALA A 78 -7.51 10.31 -1.00
CA ALA A 78 -6.27 10.48 -1.77
C ALA A 78 -5.71 11.91 -1.71
N ASP A 79 -6.59 12.94 -1.73
CA ASP A 79 -6.19 14.34 -1.60
C ASP A 79 -5.70 14.69 -0.20
N ARG A 80 -6.33 14.14 0.84
CA ARG A 80 -5.88 14.31 2.23
C ARG A 80 -4.56 13.62 2.48
N MET A 81 -4.41 12.38 2.03
CA MET A 81 -3.13 11.65 2.16
C MET A 81 -2.01 12.38 1.42
N ASN A 82 -2.27 12.87 0.20
CA ASN A 82 -1.29 13.69 -0.52
C ASN A 82 -0.92 14.96 0.27
N ALA A 83 -1.89 15.67 0.84
CA ALA A 83 -1.63 16.86 1.64
C ALA A 83 -0.78 16.57 2.89
N TYR A 84 -1.06 15.46 3.60
CA TYR A 84 -0.26 15.05 4.77
C TYR A 84 1.18 14.69 4.38
N LEU A 85 1.38 13.98 3.27
CA LEU A 85 2.71 13.62 2.80
C LEU A 85 3.50 14.86 2.35
N LEU A 86 2.87 15.84 1.70
CA LEU A 86 3.51 17.11 1.35
C LEU A 86 3.91 17.90 2.61
N ALA A 87 3.01 18.00 3.59
CA ALA A 87 3.32 18.66 4.87
C ALA A 87 4.44 17.92 5.63
N LEU A 88 4.51 16.60 5.52
CA LEU A 88 5.62 15.82 6.07
C LEU A 88 6.94 16.19 5.40
N LEU A 89 7.00 16.31 4.06
CA LEU A 89 8.19 16.78 3.36
C LEU A 89 8.61 18.18 3.84
N ASP A 90 7.65 19.08 4.01
CA ASP A 90 7.90 20.43 4.51
C ASP A 90 8.47 20.43 5.93
N ALA A 91 7.95 19.54 6.81
CA ALA A 91 8.46 19.37 8.18
C ALA A 91 9.89 18.82 8.21
N TYR A 92 10.30 18.08 7.19
CA TYR A 92 11.68 17.65 6.98
C TYR A 92 12.57 18.70 6.29
N GLY A 93 12.00 19.81 5.85
CA GLY A 93 12.71 20.84 5.06
C GLY A 93 13.11 20.34 3.67
N ALA A 94 12.39 19.35 3.14
CA ALA A 94 12.68 18.74 1.85
C ALA A 94 11.79 19.31 0.75
N ASP A 95 12.37 20.07 -0.17
CA ASP A 95 11.66 20.55 -1.37
C ASP A 95 11.19 19.37 -2.23
N ARG A 96 12.01 18.32 -2.32
CA ARG A 96 11.76 17.10 -3.09
C ARG A 96 12.28 15.89 -2.33
N ALA A 97 11.62 14.74 -2.51
CA ALA A 97 12.06 13.47 -1.94
C ALA A 97 11.98 12.33 -2.97
N PHE A 98 12.74 11.27 -2.72
CA PHE A 98 12.45 9.96 -3.29
C PHE A 98 11.29 9.33 -2.52
N ILE A 99 10.33 8.76 -3.25
CA ILE A 99 9.14 8.15 -2.65
C ILE A 99 9.15 6.66 -2.98
N ILE A 100 9.06 5.83 -1.97
CA ILE A 100 8.94 4.37 -2.12
C ILE A 100 7.61 3.94 -1.50
N GLY A 101 6.77 3.27 -2.26
CA GLY A 101 5.47 2.83 -1.79
C GLY A 101 5.21 1.34 -2.02
N GLN A 102 4.54 0.71 -1.05
CA GLN A 102 4.07 -0.66 -1.13
C GLN A 102 2.57 -0.71 -0.84
N ASP A 103 1.78 -1.45 -1.64
CA ASP A 103 0.32 -1.58 -1.52
C ASP A 103 -0.38 -0.21 -1.51
N PHE A 104 -1.19 0.16 -0.53
CA PHE A 104 -1.75 1.51 -0.40
C PHE A 104 -0.67 2.60 -0.39
N GLY A 105 0.50 2.31 0.19
CA GLY A 105 1.62 3.24 0.11
C GLY A 105 2.08 3.52 -1.32
N ALA A 106 2.00 2.54 -2.21
CA ALA A 106 2.26 2.76 -3.63
C ALA A 106 1.15 3.58 -4.29
N GLN A 107 -0.12 3.39 -3.92
CA GLN A 107 -1.20 4.27 -4.40
C GLN A 107 -0.96 5.73 -3.99
N TYR A 108 -0.55 5.97 -2.75
CA TYR A 108 -0.20 7.32 -2.29
C TYR A 108 1.01 7.88 -3.03
N ALA A 109 2.03 7.06 -3.29
CA ALA A 109 3.20 7.45 -4.06
C ALA A 109 2.84 7.80 -5.52
N TRP A 110 1.97 7.02 -6.17
CA TRP A 110 1.43 7.33 -7.49
C TRP A 110 0.63 8.65 -7.50
N ASN A 111 -0.21 8.88 -6.47
CA ASN A 111 -0.93 10.13 -6.31
C ASN A 111 0.02 11.33 -6.21
N MET A 112 1.07 11.23 -5.40
CA MET A 112 2.08 12.31 -5.30
C MET A 112 2.75 12.57 -6.65
N ALA A 113 3.14 11.51 -7.36
CA ALA A 113 3.82 11.64 -8.66
C ALA A 113 2.97 12.30 -9.74
N VAL A 114 1.63 12.10 -9.71
CA VAL A 114 0.70 12.72 -10.64
C VAL A 114 0.32 14.14 -10.24
N ARG A 115 0.07 14.38 -8.95
CA ARG A 115 -0.51 15.63 -8.45
C ARG A 115 0.51 16.68 -8.03
N SER A 116 1.71 16.23 -7.68
CA SER A 116 2.80 17.07 -7.17
C SER A 116 4.16 16.57 -7.68
N PRO A 117 4.32 16.40 -9.03
CA PRO A 117 5.53 15.82 -9.61
C PRO A 117 6.79 16.61 -9.27
N GLU A 118 6.67 17.92 -9.04
CA GLU A 118 7.76 18.80 -8.62
C GLU A 118 8.31 18.44 -7.23
N ARG A 119 7.51 17.76 -6.38
CA ARG A 119 7.91 17.32 -5.04
C ARG A 119 8.53 15.91 -5.04
N VAL A 120 8.47 15.19 -6.16
CA VAL A 120 8.99 13.82 -6.31
C VAL A 120 10.27 13.83 -7.13
N ARG A 121 11.39 13.41 -6.51
CA ARG A 121 12.70 13.28 -7.17
C ARG A 121 12.80 12.01 -7.99
N GLY A 122 12.21 10.95 -7.50
CA GLY A 122 12.07 9.65 -8.13
C GLY A 122 11.09 8.79 -7.36
N LEU A 123 10.44 7.88 -8.05
CA LEU A 123 9.39 7.02 -7.53
C LEU A 123 9.81 5.55 -7.61
N ILE A 124 9.55 4.79 -6.54
CA ILE A 124 9.61 3.33 -6.55
C ILE A 124 8.27 2.79 -6.06
N ALA A 125 7.62 1.98 -6.85
CA ALA A 125 6.33 1.39 -6.51
C ALA A 125 6.35 -0.13 -6.67
N THR A 126 5.57 -0.83 -5.86
CA THR A 126 5.48 -2.29 -5.85
C THR A 126 4.15 -2.84 -6.37
N ILE A 127 3.15 -1.99 -6.56
CA ILE A 127 1.91 -2.33 -7.25
C ILE A 127 1.71 -1.45 -8.48
N PRO A 128 0.99 -1.93 -9.50
CA PRO A 128 0.73 -1.19 -10.72
C PRO A 128 0.08 0.18 -10.46
N TYR A 129 0.23 1.10 -11.41
CA TYR A 129 -0.32 2.44 -11.30
C TYR A 129 -1.84 2.40 -11.14
N ASP A 130 -2.30 2.63 -9.92
CA ASP A 130 -3.69 2.74 -9.56
C ASP A 130 -3.83 3.71 -8.37
N TYR A 131 -4.88 4.53 -8.36
CA TYR A 131 -5.13 5.48 -7.28
C TYR A 131 -6.59 5.51 -6.83
N ASP A 132 -7.47 4.78 -7.50
CA ASP A 132 -8.91 4.83 -7.24
C ASP A 132 -9.57 3.44 -7.13
N MET A 133 -8.78 2.37 -7.13
CA MET A 133 -9.24 0.97 -7.07
C MET A 133 -10.23 0.58 -8.21
N ALA A 134 -10.48 1.49 -9.16
CA ALA A 134 -11.31 1.25 -10.34
C ALA A 134 -10.48 0.95 -11.58
N GLY A 135 -9.16 1.04 -11.47
CA GLY A 135 -8.22 0.84 -12.58
C GLY A 135 -8.20 1.97 -13.60
N ARG A 136 -8.82 3.11 -13.30
CA ARG A 136 -8.88 4.27 -14.21
C ARG A 136 -7.49 4.81 -14.51
N ALA A 137 -6.61 4.84 -13.53
CA ALA A 137 -5.23 5.26 -13.69
C ALA A 137 -4.52 4.51 -14.81
N MET A 138 -4.79 3.22 -14.92
CA MET A 138 -4.20 2.35 -15.94
C MET A 138 -4.92 2.45 -17.30
N LEU A 139 -6.23 2.67 -17.28
CA LEU A 139 -7.06 2.69 -18.48
C LEU A 139 -7.10 4.07 -19.17
N GLY A 140 -7.12 5.15 -18.40
CA GLY A 140 -7.41 6.49 -18.88
C GLY A 140 -8.89 6.68 -19.27
N SER A 141 -9.30 7.91 -19.56
CA SER A 141 -10.67 8.24 -19.93
C SER A 141 -11.05 7.74 -21.32
N ALA A 142 -10.07 7.53 -22.20
CA ALA A 142 -10.29 7.12 -23.58
C ALA A 142 -10.70 5.65 -23.77
N GLN A 143 -10.49 4.82 -22.74
CA GLN A 143 -10.81 3.39 -22.80
C GLN A 143 -12.14 3.05 -22.11
N ARG A 144 -13.16 3.84 -22.41
CA ARG A 144 -14.51 3.56 -21.93
C ARG A 144 -15.10 2.36 -22.65
N LEU A 145 -15.83 1.55 -21.88
CA LEU A 145 -16.64 0.49 -22.48
C LEU A 145 -17.75 1.10 -23.34
N PRO A 146 -18.13 0.46 -24.46
CA PRO A 146 -19.30 0.89 -25.20
C PRO A 146 -20.54 0.95 -24.30
N PRO A 147 -21.43 1.94 -24.48
CA PRO A 147 -22.67 2.01 -23.70
C PRO A 147 -23.43 0.68 -23.76
N GLY A 148 -23.80 0.14 -22.61
CA GLY A 148 -24.52 -1.13 -22.50
C GLY A 148 -23.67 -2.40 -22.60
N ALA A 149 -22.35 -2.28 -22.74
CA ALA A 149 -21.50 -3.46 -22.65
C ALA A 149 -21.55 -4.07 -21.24
N PRO A 150 -21.67 -5.40 -21.13
CA PRO A 150 -21.54 -6.05 -19.84
C PRO A 150 -20.14 -5.80 -19.29
N VAL A 151 -20.07 -5.26 -18.08
CA VAL A 151 -18.78 -5.09 -17.38
C VAL A 151 -18.26 -6.47 -17.04
N PRO A 152 -17.09 -6.87 -17.53
CA PRO A 152 -16.45 -8.05 -17.00
C PRO A 152 -16.21 -7.79 -15.52
N LEU A 153 -16.73 -8.65 -14.64
CA LEU A 153 -16.62 -8.52 -13.16
C LEU A 153 -15.16 -8.38 -12.69
N GLU A 154 -14.24 -8.93 -13.48
CA GLU A 154 -12.80 -8.95 -13.22
C GLU A 154 -12.05 -7.78 -13.89
N ALA A 155 -12.68 -7.03 -14.79
CA ALA A 155 -12.02 -5.92 -15.47
C ALA A 155 -12.25 -4.60 -14.75
N ALA A 156 -11.18 -3.86 -14.53
CA ALA A 156 -11.24 -2.47 -14.16
C ALA A 156 -12.04 -1.66 -15.19
N SER A 157 -12.92 -0.77 -14.74
CA SER A 157 -13.69 0.09 -15.64
C SER A 157 -13.75 1.52 -15.09
N PRO A 158 -13.44 2.52 -15.91
CA PRO A 158 -13.55 3.92 -15.50
C PRO A 158 -14.99 4.39 -15.31
N ASP A 159 -15.99 3.63 -15.80
CA ASP A 159 -17.39 4.05 -15.81
C ASP A 159 -18.18 3.61 -14.56
N TYR A 160 -17.60 2.75 -13.72
CA TYR A 160 -18.28 2.20 -12.56
C TYR A 160 -17.58 2.58 -11.26
N ARG A 161 -18.37 2.96 -10.27
CA ARG A 161 -17.88 3.18 -8.92
C ARG A 161 -17.23 1.90 -8.38
N PRO A 162 -16.11 2.00 -7.68
CA PRO A 162 -15.45 0.84 -7.08
C PRO A 162 -16.41 -0.03 -6.25
N THR A 163 -17.23 0.59 -5.39
CA THR A 163 -18.13 -0.17 -4.50
C THR A 163 -19.21 -0.93 -5.25
N ASP A 164 -19.73 -0.43 -6.38
CA ASP A 164 -20.69 -1.17 -7.23
C ASP A 164 -20.04 -2.43 -7.81
N ARG A 165 -18.78 -2.31 -8.23
CA ARG A 165 -18.00 -3.44 -8.75
C ARG A 165 -17.69 -4.43 -7.63
N PHE A 166 -17.29 -3.97 -6.45
CA PHE A 166 -17.05 -4.84 -5.29
C PHE A 166 -18.32 -5.64 -4.92
N ALA A 167 -19.47 -4.96 -4.89
CA ALA A 167 -20.75 -5.61 -4.61
C ALA A 167 -21.14 -6.64 -5.69
N ALA A 168 -20.83 -6.36 -6.96
CA ALA A 168 -21.07 -7.31 -8.05
C ALA A 168 -20.20 -8.57 -7.91
N MET A 169 -18.92 -8.42 -7.65
CA MET A 169 -17.98 -9.53 -7.44
C MET A 169 -18.33 -10.35 -6.19
N ALA A 170 -18.80 -9.70 -5.12
CA ALA A 170 -19.15 -10.33 -3.86
C ALA A 170 -20.44 -11.18 -3.94
N ARG A 171 -21.17 -11.24 -5.07
CA ARG A 171 -22.32 -12.12 -5.24
C ARG A 171 -21.92 -13.58 -5.34
N ASP A 172 -20.78 -13.84 -5.94
CA ASP A 172 -20.34 -15.19 -6.28
C ASP A 172 -19.46 -15.81 -5.18
N HIS A 173 -18.71 -14.95 -4.45
CA HIS A 173 -17.77 -15.39 -3.44
C HIS A 173 -17.43 -14.26 -2.47
N PHE A 174 -16.76 -14.58 -1.37
CA PHE A 174 -16.26 -13.59 -0.43
C PHE A 174 -15.32 -12.58 -1.16
N LEU A 175 -15.45 -11.31 -0.82
CA LEU A 175 -14.55 -10.26 -1.29
C LEU A 175 -14.30 -9.25 -0.16
N HIS A 176 -13.07 -9.19 0.34
CA HIS A 176 -12.71 -8.28 1.42
C HIS A 176 -12.96 -6.80 1.08
N LEU A 177 -12.76 -6.39 -0.18
CA LEU A 177 -13.06 -5.03 -0.66
C LEU A 177 -14.53 -4.64 -0.41
N HIS A 178 -15.47 -5.59 -0.59
CA HIS A 178 -16.88 -5.41 -0.29
C HIS A 178 -17.16 -5.49 1.20
N TYR A 179 -16.61 -6.50 1.87
CA TYR A 179 -16.81 -6.72 3.30
C TYR A 179 -16.42 -5.51 4.16
N PHE A 180 -15.33 -4.86 3.83
CA PHE A 180 -14.85 -3.69 4.56
C PHE A 180 -15.68 -2.43 4.35
N GLN A 181 -16.58 -2.37 3.36
CA GLN A 181 -17.42 -1.18 3.16
C GLN A 181 -18.43 -0.97 4.30
N THR A 182 -18.86 -2.04 4.96
CA THR A 182 -19.78 -1.94 6.11
C THR A 182 -18.99 -1.67 7.39
N ILE A 183 -19.36 -0.60 8.12
CA ILE A 183 -18.77 -0.27 9.41
C ILE A 183 -19.33 -1.22 10.47
N GLY A 184 -18.46 -1.74 11.32
CA GLY A 184 -18.80 -2.60 12.47
C GLY A 184 -18.31 -4.03 12.33
N PRO A 185 -18.78 -4.83 11.36
CA PRO A 185 -18.43 -6.25 11.27
C PRO A 185 -16.93 -6.54 11.25
N ALA A 186 -16.16 -5.82 10.41
CA ALA A 186 -14.72 -6.00 10.34
C ALA A 186 -14.00 -5.53 11.62
N GLU A 187 -14.45 -4.43 12.21
CA GLU A 187 -13.91 -3.92 13.47
C GLU A 187 -14.09 -4.94 14.60
N GLU A 188 -15.29 -5.53 14.72
CA GLU A 188 -15.61 -6.52 15.75
C GLU A 188 -14.83 -7.82 15.54
N GLU A 189 -14.80 -8.34 14.32
CA GLU A 189 -14.08 -9.56 13.97
C GLU A 189 -12.59 -9.44 14.24
N LEU A 190 -11.96 -8.40 13.71
CA LEU A 190 -10.50 -8.27 13.69
C LEU A 190 -9.92 -7.80 15.03
N ALA A 191 -10.66 -6.96 15.78
CA ALA A 191 -10.19 -6.44 17.06
C ALA A 191 -9.94 -7.53 18.10
N GLY A 192 -10.78 -8.56 18.15
CA GLY A 192 -10.63 -9.68 19.07
C GLY A 192 -9.61 -10.73 18.65
N ARG A 193 -9.21 -10.74 17.36
CA ARG A 193 -8.38 -11.77 16.75
C ARG A 193 -7.21 -11.18 15.94
N SER A 194 -6.69 -10.04 16.37
CA SER A 194 -5.69 -9.26 15.62
C SER A 194 -4.45 -10.07 15.22
N ALA A 195 -3.89 -10.86 16.14
CA ALA A 195 -2.71 -11.68 15.85
C ALA A 195 -3.01 -12.77 14.81
N GLU A 196 -4.12 -13.46 14.95
CA GLU A 196 -4.55 -14.49 14.00
C GLU A 196 -4.79 -13.89 12.60
N PHE A 197 -5.49 -12.76 12.54
CA PHE A 197 -5.75 -12.07 11.28
C PHE A 197 -4.45 -11.65 10.59
N LEU A 198 -3.55 -11.00 11.32
CA LEU A 198 -2.27 -10.57 10.76
C LEU A 198 -1.44 -11.76 10.28
N GLN A 199 -1.36 -12.85 11.04
CA GLN A 199 -0.61 -14.03 10.65
C GLN A 199 -1.17 -14.66 9.37
N ARG A 200 -2.48 -14.88 9.29
CA ARG A 200 -3.13 -15.46 8.11
C ARG A 200 -2.98 -14.56 6.89
N LEU A 201 -3.18 -13.24 7.04
CA LEU A 201 -3.09 -12.30 5.92
C LEU A 201 -1.65 -12.14 5.43
N PHE A 202 -0.66 -12.03 6.34
CA PHE A 202 0.75 -12.01 5.94
C PHE A 202 1.13 -13.27 5.17
N HIS A 203 0.67 -14.44 5.62
CA HIS A 203 0.96 -15.69 4.92
C HIS A 203 0.24 -15.74 3.55
N ALA A 204 -1.06 -15.45 3.51
CA ALA A 204 -1.86 -15.53 2.27
C ALA A 204 -1.31 -14.63 1.15
N LEU A 205 -0.76 -13.47 1.50
CA LEU A 205 -0.16 -12.51 0.56
C LEU A 205 1.31 -12.81 0.23
N SER A 206 1.99 -13.66 0.99
CA SER A 206 3.39 -14.01 0.74
C SER A 206 3.56 -14.90 -0.50
N ALA A 207 4.81 -15.08 -0.93
CA ALA A 207 5.15 -15.98 -2.04
C ALA A 207 4.72 -17.45 -1.83
N GLN A 208 4.42 -17.84 -0.60
CA GLN A 208 4.07 -19.20 -0.20
C GLN A 208 2.58 -19.38 0.09
N GLY A 209 1.81 -18.29 0.11
CA GLY A 209 0.41 -18.29 0.45
C GLY A 209 -0.53 -18.45 -0.73
N ASP A 210 -1.81 -18.51 -0.42
CA ASP A 210 -2.91 -18.52 -1.39
C ASP A 210 -3.94 -17.46 -1.01
N LEU A 211 -3.77 -16.25 -1.54
CA LEU A 211 -4.76 -15.18 -1.35
C LEU A 211 -6.12 -15.57 -1.96
N TRP A 212 -6.11 -16.32 -3.06
CA TRP A 212 -7.31 -16.60 -3.83
C TRP A 212 -8.21 -17.69 -3.23
N ALA A 213 -7.81 -18.30 -2.11
CA ALA A 213 -8.62 -19.26 -1.35
C ALA A 213 -10.02 -18.71 -0.99
N TRP A 214 -10.14 -17.40 -0.78
CA TRP A 214 -11.42 -16.73 -0.48
C TRP A 214 -12.48 -16.90 -1.59
N LYS A 215 -12.09 -17.20 -2.83
CA LYS A 215 -13.05 -17.48 -3.93
C LYS A 215 -13.91 -18.73 -3.68
N ALA A 216 -13.49 -19.62 -2.80
CA ALA A 216 -14.26 -20.79 -2.40
C ALA A 216 -15.26 -20.49 -1.26
N VAL A 217 -15.25 -19.30 -0.69
CA VAL A 217 -16.05 -18.93 0.48
C VAL A 217 -17.18 -17.99 0.05
N SER A 218 -18.41 -18.25 0.55
CA SER A 218 -19.55 -17.36 0.30
C SER A 218 -19.40 -16.04 1.03
N SER A 219 -19.90 -14.95 0.46
CA SER A 219 -20.04 -13.67 1.15
C SER A 219 -21.12 -13.69 2.25
N GLN A 220 -22.05 -14.64 2.17
CA GLN A 220 -23.19 -14.69 3.10
C GLN A 220 -22.78 -15.37 4.41
N GLY A 221 -22.82 -14.61 5.50
CA GLY A 221 -22.59 -15.11 6.85
C GLY A 221 -21.13 -15.39 7.21
N ASN A 222 -20.18 -15.08 6.32
CA ASN A 222 -18.75 -15.26 6.56
C ASN A 222 -18.03 -13.92 6.74
N GLY A 223 -17.03 -13.90 7.62
CA GLY A 223 -16.09 -12.82 7.82
C GLY A 223 -14.79 -13.02 7.04
N TYR A 224 -13.85 -12.12 7.24
CA TYR A 224 -12.57 -12.21 6.54
C TYR A 224 -11.71 -13.37 7.04
N LEU A 225 -11.77 -13.69 8.32
CA LEU A 225 -11.05 -14.82 8.90
C LEU A 225 -11.57 -16.17 8.42
N ASP A 226 -12.87 -16.25 8.05
CA ASP A 226 -13.42 -17.46 7.42
C ASP A 226 -12.89 -17.65 6.00
N ALA A 227 -12.54 -16.55 5.34
CA ALA A 227 -12.06 -16.53 3.96
C ALA A 227 -10.54 -16.66 3.83
N LEU A 228 -9.79 -16.38 4.88
CA LEU A 228 -8.33 -16.54 4.89
C LEU A 228 -7.93 -17.97 5.23
N PRO A 229 -7.02 -18.60 4.48
CA PRO A 229 -6.47 -19.89 4.84
C PRO A 229 -5.73 -19.85 6.16
N ASP A 230 -5.60 -20.99 6.81
CA ASP A 230 -4.71 -21.12 7.96
C ASP A 230 -3.26 -20.85 7.58
N ALA A 231 -2.53 -20.20 8.47
CA ALA A 231 -1.11 -19.97 8.29
C ALA A 231 -0.28 -20.99 9.08
N PRO A 232 0.87 -21.43 8.56
CA PRO A 232 1.78 -22.26 9.34
C PRO A 232 2.32 -21.49 10.54
N PRO A 233 2.80 -22.20 11.58
CA PRO A 233 3.44 -21.53 12.71
C PRO A 233 4.67 -20.73 12.30
N LEU A 234 4.92 -19.64 13.01
CA LEU A 234 6.17 -18.89 12.93
C LEU A 234 7.33 -19.69 13.57
N PRO A 235 8.61 -19.42 13.20
CA PRO A 235 9.06 -18.39 12.26
C PRO A 235 8.95 -18.82 10.79
N TRP A 236 8.76 -17.82 9.90
CA TRP A 236 8.95 -17.99 8.47
C TRP A 236 10.33 -17.46 8.04
N PRO A 237 10.82 -17.80 6.85
CA PRO A 237 12.14 -17.34 6.39
C PRO A 237 12.33 -15.82 6.43
N TRP A 238 11.25 -15.05 6.32
CA TRP A 238 11.26 -13.59 6.24
C TRP A 238 10.59 -12.89 7.44
N LEU A 239 9.99 -13.65 8.37
CA LEU A 239 9.27 -13.10 9.53
C LEU A 239 9.49 -13.98 10.77
N SER A 240 10.25 -13.49 11.71
CA SER A 240 10.45 -14.11 13.04
C SER A 240 9.25 -13.86 13.96
N GLU A 241 9.12 -14.65 15.04
CA GLU A 241 8.10 -14.42 16.08
C GLU A 241 8.22 -13.03 16.71
N GLN A 242 9.45 -12.55 16.92
CA GLN A 242 9.70 -11.24 17.50
C GLN A 242 9.26 -10.10 16.57
N GLU A 243 9.56 -10.22 15.29
CA GLU A 243 9.12 -9.24 14.27
C GLU A 243 7.60 -9.25 14.12
N PHE A 244 7.00 -10.42 14.12
CA PHE A 244 5.55 -10.54 14.10
C PHE A 244 4.90 -9.91 15.33
N ALA A 245 5.46 -10.11 16.51
CA ALA A 245 4.97 -9.46 17.74
C ALA A 245 5.05 -7.94 17.67
N ALA A 246 6.06 -7.37 16.97
CA ALA A 246 6.13 -5.92 16.72
C ALA A 246 4.95 -5.43 15.84
N PHE A 247 4.57 -6.18 14.81
CA PHE A 247 3.37 -5.87 14.01
C PHE A 247 2.10 -5.92 14.87
N VAL A 248 1.89 -7.00 15.62
CA VAL A 248 0.71 -7.13 16.50
C VAL A 248 0.61 -5.96 17.47
N LYS A 249 1.73 -5.60 18.12
CA LYS A 249 1.81 -4.45 19.03
C LYS A 249 1.49 -3.12 18.31
N GLY A 250 1.98 -2.93 17.09
CA GLY A 250 1.72 -1.72 16.30
C GLY A 250 0.25 -1.53 15.93
N TYR A 251 -0.53 -2.61 15.89
CA TYR A 251 -1.98 -2.55 15.70
C TYR A 251 -2.77 -2.36 16.99
N ASP A 252 -2.14 -2.50 18.16
CA ASP A 252 -2.84 -2.27 19.42
C ASP A 252 -3.35 -0.83 19.55
N HIS A 253 -4.55 -0.70 20.12
CA HIS A 253 -5.15 0.59 20.43
C HIS A 253 -6.15 0.42 21.58
N PRO A 254 -6.26 1.40 22.53
CA PRO A 254 -7.21 1.33 23.63
C PRO A 254 -8.66 1.19 23.17
N ASP A 255 -9.03 1.86 22.08
CA ASP A 255 -10.28 1.66 21.38
C ASP A 255 -10.14 0.54 20.35
N PRO A 256 -10.77 -0.62 20.53
CA PRO A 256 -10.67 -1.75 19.61
C PRO A 256 -11.11 -1.42 18.17
N ALA A 257 -12.11 -0.54 18.01
CA ALA A 257 -12.59 -0.13 16.68
C ALA A 257 -11.54 0.65 15.87
N ARG A 258 -10.46 1.12 16.52
CA ARG A 258 -9.37 1.85 15.85
C ARG A 258 -8.13 1.00 15.57
N ARG A 259 -8.14 -0.29 15.91
CA ARG A 259 -6.96 -1.15 15.69
C ARG A 259 -6.57 -1.23 14.22
N PHE A 260 -7.54 -1.43 13.33
CA PHE A 260 -7.33 -1.57 11.88
C PHE A 260 -7.88 -0.42 11.05
N ILE A 261 -8.22 0.71 11.69
CA ILE A 261 -8.96 1.80 11.07
C ILE A 261 -8.26 2.39 9.84
N GLY A 262 -6.93 2.43 9.81
CA GLY A 262 -6.16 2.90 8.66
C GLY A 262 -6.45 2.09 7.40
N GLY A 263 -6.35 0.76 7.49
CA GLY A 263 -6.67 -0.15 6.40
C GLY A 263 -8.14 -0.10 6.02
N LEU A 264 -9.04 -0.25 6.99
CA LEU A 264 -10.49 -0.26 6.74
C LEU A 264 -10.96 1.03 6.05
N ASN A 265 -10.51 2.20 6.53
CA ASN A 265 -10.90 3.46 5.93
C ASN A 265 -10.24 3.71 4.57
N SER A 266 -9.03 3.20 4.32
CA SER A 266 -8.43 3.25 2.99
C SER A 266 -9.28 2.51 1.96
N TYR A 267 -9.86 1.36 2.29
CA TYR A 267 -10.83 0.66 1.42
C TYR A 267 -12.16 1.42 1.30
N ARG A 268 -12.65 2.04 2.36
CA ARG A 268 -13.93 2.78 2.40
C ARG A 268 -13.91 4.09 1.63
N THR A 269 -12.73 4.62 1.34
CA THR A 269 -12.59 5.84 0.53
C THR A 269 -12.52 5.57 -0.97
N ALA A 270 -12.69 4.34 -1.42
CA ALA A 270 -12.59 3.97 -2.83
C ALA A 270 -13.48 4.83 -3.74
N ASP A 271 -14.77 5.03 -3.41
CA ASP A 271 -15.68 5.86 -4.21
C ASP A 271 -15.30 7.33 -4.16
N ALA A 272 -14.90 7.85 -2.99
CA ALA A 272 -14.43 9.23 -2.86
C ALA A 272 -13.16 9.46 -3.69
N ASN A 273 -12.23 8.50 -3.67
CA ASN A 273 -11.00 8.56 -4.47
C ASN A 273 -11.31 8.45 -5.97
N TRP A 274 -12.30 7.66 -6.35
CA TRP A 274 -12.78 7.59 -7.73
C TRP A 274 -13.37 8.91 -8.21
N GLU A 275 -14.16 9.61 -7.40
CA GLU A 275 -14.67 10.95 -7.70
C GLU A 275 -13.52 11.97 -7.81
N ILE A 276 -12.62 12.00 -6.83
CA ILE A 276 -11.43 12.86 -6.83
C ILE A 276 -10.54 12.58 -8.06
N GLY A 277 -10.37 11.31 -8.38
CA GLY A 277 -9.52 10.83 -9.46
C GLY A 277 -9.99 11.21 -10.88
N HIS A 278 -11.22 11.70 -11.06
CA HIS A 278 -11.72 12.15 -12.38
C HIS A 278 -10.82 13.20 -13.02
N ALA A 279 -10.30 14.12 -12.22
CA ALA A 279 -9.42 15.20 -12.70
C ALA A 279 -8.08 14.68 -13.24
N TRP A 280 -7.69 13.44 -12.89
CA TRP A 280 -6.38 12.87 -13.18
C TRP A 280 -6.45 11.62 -14.06
N ALA A 281 -7.64 11.28 -14.59
CA ALA A 281 -7.88 10.06 -15.37
C ALA A 281 -6.90 9.87 -16.53
N ASP A 282 -6.51 10.96 -17.19
CA ASP A 282 -5.59 10.96 -18.32
C ASP A 282 -4.16 11.41 -17.97
N ALA A 283 -3.87 11.63 -16.69
CA ALA A 283 -2.56 12.07 -16.28
C ALA A 283 -1.54 10.92 -16.32
N ASP A 284 -0.42 11.16 -16.97
CA ASP A 284 0.70 10.24 -17.03
C ASP A 284 1.72 10.56 -15.93
N VAL A 285 2.41 9.52 -15.44
CA VAL A 285 3.49 9.67 -14.45
C VAL A 285 4.80 9.93 -15.17
N THR A 286 5.24 11.18 -15.14
CA THR A 286 6.45 11.64 -15.86
C THR A 286 7.72 11.64 -15.02
N VAL A 287 7.61 11.51 -13.70
CA VAL A 287 8.79 11.44 -12.82
C VAL A 287 9.58 10.16 -13.05
N PRO A 288 10.92 10.18 -12.87
CA PRO A 288 11.72 8.96 -12.95
C PRO A 288 11.14 7.88 -12.04
N THR A 289 10.84 6.72 -12.59
CA THR A 289 10.12 5.65 -11.89
C THR A 289 10.80 4.32 -12.07
N LEU A 290 10.97 3.57 -10.97
CA LEU A 290 11.34 2.17 -10.97
C LEU A 290 10.18 1.34 -10.42
N PHE A 291 9.78 0.30 -11.12
CA PHE A 291 8.77 -0.63 -10.65
C PHE A 291 9.44 -1.92 -10.17
N VAL A 292 9.26 -2.26 -8.89
CA VAL A 292 9.89 -3.45 -8.27
C VAL A 292 8.83 -4.27 -7.58
N TYR A 293 8.66 -5.52 -7.96
CA TYR A 293 7.58 -6.34 -7.44
C TYR A 293 8.00 -7.77 -7.14
N GLY A 294 7.28 -8.43 -6.25
CA GLY A 294 7.46 -9.86 -6.02
C GLY A 294 6.88 -10.68 -7.16
N ALA A 295 7.69 -11.54 -7.78
CA ALA A 295 7.29 -12.35 -8.93
C ALA A 295 6.12 -13.31 -8.62
N ARG A 296 5.82 -13.52 -7.34
CA ARG A 296 4.70 -14.34 -6.84
C ARG A 296 3.64 -13.54 -6.09
N ASP A 297 3.61 -12.21 -6.25
CA ASP A 297 2.58 -11.40 -5.59
C ASP A 297 1.19 -11.76 -6.15
N PRO A 298 0.30 -12.35 -5.32
CA PRO A 298 -1.02 -12.76 -5.79
C PRO A 298 -1.93 -11.58 -6.14
N SER A 299 -1.65 -10.38 -5.63
CA SER A 299 -2.47 -9.19 -5.88
C SER A 299 -2.48 -8.77 -7.36
N PHE A 300 -1.48 -9.15 -8.14
CA PHE A 300 -1.43 -8.86 -9.57
C PHE A 300 -2.58 -9.49 -10.37
N GLY A 301 -3.23 -10.52 -9.83
CA GLY A 301 -4.46 -11.05 -10.40
C GLY A 301 -5.64 -10.06 -10.45
N PHE A 302 -5.58 -8.95 -9.70
CA PHE A 302 -6.54 -7.85 -9.81
C PHE A 302 -6.25 -6.88 -10.96
N PHE A 303 -5.07 -6.95 -11.57
CA PHE A 303 -4.58 -5.99 -12.56
C PHE A 303 -4.29 -6.67 -13.91
N PRO A 304 -5.32 -7.00 -14.72
CA PRO A 304 -5.09 -7.60 -16.04
C PRO A 304 -4.28 -6.66 -16.93
N GLU A 305 -3.36 -7.22 -17.75
CA GLU A 305 -2.51 -6.45 -18.68
C GLU A 305 -1.71 -5.32 -18.01
N TRP A 306 -1.40 -5.46 -16.72
CA TRP A 306 -0.81 -4.40 -15.91
C TRP A 306 0.52 -3.87 -16.47
N GLU A 307 1.36 -4.72 -17.02
CA GLU A 307 2.68 -4.31 -17.54
C GLU A 307 2.55 -3.41 -18.76
N GLU A 308 1.71 -3.80 -19.73
CA GLU A 308 1.45 -2.97 -20.93
C GLU A 308 0.87 -1.61 -20.53
N ARG A 309 -0.09 -1.63 -19.63
CA ARG A 309 -0.74 -0.41 -19.14
C ARG A 309 0.24 0.49 -18.40
N LEU A 310 1.07 -0.10 -17.52
CA LEU A 310 2.11 0.63 -16.80
C LEU A 310 3.09 1.31 -17.77
N ARG A 311 3.61 0.58 -18.76
CA ARG A 311 4.51 1.14 -19.78
C ARG A 311 3.87 2.28 -20.58
N ARG A 312 2.57 2.23 -20.82
CA ARG A 312 1.85 3.27 -21.52
C ARG A 312 1.61 4.52 -20.67
N ARG A 313 1.32 4.34 -19.37
CA ARG A 313 0.90 5.42 -18.48
C ARG A 313 2.04 6.03 -17.66
N VAL A 314 3.20 5.45 -17.70
CA VAL A 314 4.37 5.89 -16.92
C VAL A 314 5.54 6.13 -17.89
N PRO A 315 5.52 7.23 -18.67
CA PRO A 315 6.64 7.57 -19.57
C PRO A 315 7.97 7.77 -18.82
N GLY A 316 7.94 8.07 -17.51
CA GLY A 316 9.13 8.13 -16.64
C GLY A 316 9.66 6.75 -16.18
N LEU A 317 9.06 5.65 -16.62
CA LEU A 317 9.45 4.30 -16.20
C LEU A 317 10.85 3.92 -16.71
N SER A 318 11.77 3.71 -15.78
CA SER A 318 13.15 3.30 -16.09
C SER A 318 13.26 1.79 -16.31
N ASP A 319 12.62 1.01 -15.43
CA ASP A 319 12.64 -0.46 -15.52
C ASP A 319 11.47 -1.09 -14.74
N ILE A 320 11.24 -2.39 -15.02
CA ILE A 320 10.33 -3.27 -14.29
C ILE A 320 11.15 -4.46 -13.79
N VAL A 321 11.32 -4.56 -12.47
CA VAL A 321 12.20 -5.54 -11.84
C VAL A 321 11.39 -6.56 -11.03
N PRO A 322 11.20 -7.79 -11.53
CA PRO A 322 10.65 -8.87 -10.75
C PRO A 322 11.67 -9.38 -9.72
N ILE A 323 11.24 -9.61 -8.51
CA ILE A 323 12.06 -10.24 -7.46
C ILE A 323 11.57 -11.67 -7.25
N GLU A 324 12.40 -12.61 -7.66
CA GLU A 324 12.09 -14.03 -7.53
C GLU A 324 12.01 -14.47 -6.07
N GLY A 325 11.06 -15.35 -5.78
CA GLY A 325 10.85 -15.89 -4.43
C GLY A 325 10.17 -14.91 -3.46
N ALA A 326 9.71 -13.75 -3.93
CA ALA A 326 8.94 -12.80 -3.17
C ALA A 326 7.48 -12.75 -3.62
N GLY A 327 6.57 -12.58 -2.66
CA GLY A 327 5.17 -12.22 -2.85
C GLY A 327 4.95 -10.74 -2.65
N HIS A 328 3.84 -10.40 -2.01
CA HIS A 328 3.36 -9.04 -1.83
C HIS A 328 4.28 -8.15 -0.98
N PHE A 329 4.94 -8.74 0.01
CA PHE A 329 5.84 -8.02 0.92
C PHE A 329 7.28 -8.08 0.42
N VAL A 330 7.50 -7.75 -0.85
CA VAL A 330 8.77 -7.93 -1.56
C VAL A 330 9.99 -7.39 -0.81
N GLN A 331 9.85 -6.24 -0.14
CA GLN A 331 10.90 -5.58 0.65
C GLN A 331 11.23 -6.32 1.95
N GLN A 332 10.32 -7.19 2.42
CA GLN A 332 10.51 -8.01 3.61
C GLN A 332 10.90 -9.45 3.26
N GLU A 333 10.28 -10.02 2.22
CA GLU A 333 10.50 -11.41 1.81
C GLU A 333 11.87 -11.62 1.15
N GLN A 334 12.35 -10.63 0.38
CA GLN A 334 13.63 -10.64 -0.31
C GLN A 334 14.37 -9.30 -0.17
N PRO A 335 14.72 -8.88 1.07
CA PRO A 335 15.25 -7.54 1.34
C PRO A 335 16.57 -7.26 0.62
N GLY A 336 17.43 -8.26 0.47
CA GLY A 336 18.71 -8.11 -0.22
C GLY A 336 18.53 -7.80 -1.70
N ALA A 337 17.67 -8.55 -2.40
CA ALA A 337 17.38 -8.34 -3.81
C ALA A 337 16.64 -7.00 -4.03
N PHE A 338 15.70 -6.67 -3.15
CA PHE A 338 15.00 -5.39 -3.21
C PHE A 338 15.97 -4.21 -3.06
N ASN A 339 16.86 -4.22 -2.05
CA ASN A 339 17.86 -3.19 -1.85
C ASN A 339 18.83 -3.07 -3.04
N ALA A 340 19.23 -4.20 -3.62
CA ALA A 340 20.10 -4.24 -4.80
C ALA A 340 19.44 -3.61 -6.04
N ALA A 341 18.12 -3.69 -6.16
CA ALA A 341 17.37 -3.05 -7.24
C ALA A 341 17.21 -1.53 -7.02
N ILE A 342 16.83 -1.11 -5.81
CA ILE A 342 16.44 0.28 -5.57
C ILE A 342 17.62 1.24 -5.38
N ILE A 343 18.71 0.83 -4.70
CA ILE A 343 19.81 1.73 -4.36
C ILE A 343 20.53 2.28 -5.59
N PRO A 344 20.87 1.49 -6.62
CA PRO A 344 21.47 2.02 -7.85
C PRO A 344 20.58 3.04 -8.56
N PHE A 345 19.26 2.79 -8.63
CA PHE A 345 18.30 3.72 -9.21
C PHE A 345 18.30 5.06 -8.47
N LEU A 346 18.21 5.05 -7.14
CA LEU A 346 18.23 6.27 -6.32
C LEU A 346 19.51 7.06 -6.51
N ARG A 347 20.67 6.39 -6.59
CA ARG A 347 21.97 7.03 -6.79
C ARG A 347 22.18 7.61 -8.19
N ALA A 348 21.49 7.10 -9.18
CA ALA A 348 21.60 7.58 -10.56
C ALA A 348 20.84 8.91 -10.80
N LEU A 349 19.96 9.30 -9.87
CA LEU A 349 19.14 10.50 -9.99
C LEU A 349 19.76 11.67 -9.20
N PRO A 350 19.77 12.92 -9.79
CA PRO A 350 20.39 14.09 -9.19
C PRO A 350 19.70 14.59 -7.92
#